data_47c9238e93aec98e7b4c1f04622d61f3
#
_entry.id   47c9238e93aec98e7b4c1f04622d61f3
#
_cell.length_a   1.000
_cell.length_b   1.000
_cell.length_c   1.000
_cell.angle_alpha   90.00
_cell.angle_beta   90.00
_cell.angle_gamma   90.00
#
_symmetry.space_group_name_H-M   'P 1'
#
loop_
_entity.id
_entity.type
_entity.pdbx_description
1 polymer ?
#
loop_
_entity_poly.entity_id
_entity_poly.type
_entity_poly.pdbx_seq_one_letter_code
_entity_poly.pdbx_strand_id
1 'polypeptide(L)'
;DPYKAPEIADKIMTKTKIFSRTWGDLNRNLLSALSLEKTVMIMVFSLIVIIAGFVVWVTLNMLVREKIKDIGIMRSMGFSRKSIMKIFLIQGMLLGIAGIIIGTVIALCFLWYIKNYTLAFITSIYYLTKIPVEISIKEIGVIIGANIGIIFVSSVFPAYRAARMETVEALRHE
;
A
#
# COMPACT_ATOMS: atom_id res chain seq x y z
N ASP A 1 -13.40 23.26 18.62
CA ASP A 1 -13.03 22.62 17.38
C ASP A 1 -11.79 23.31 16.81
N PRO A 2 -10.59 22.69 16.82
CA PRO A 2 -9.35 23.32 16.39
C PRO A 2 -9.36 23.78 14.93
N TYR A 3 -10.19 23.20 14.10
CA TYR A 3 -10.32 23.57 12.68
C TYR A 3 -11.05 24.88 12.46
N LYS A 4 -11.84 25.35 13.44
CA LYS A 4 -12.57 26.62 13.39
C LYS A 4 -11.76 27.77 14.03
N ALA A 5 -10.63 27.48 14.65
CA ALA A 5 -9.84 28.49 15.34
C ALA A 5 -9.35 29.64 14.43
N PRO A 6 -8.91 29.41 13.17
CA PRO A 6 -8.53 30.51 12.27
C PRO A 6 -9.70 31.44 11.94
N GLU A 7 -10.90 30.90 11.67
CA GLU A 7 -12.08 31.68 11.36
C GLU A 7 -12.55 32.52 12.56
N ILE A 8 -12.44 31.98 13.76
CA ILE A 8 -12.78 32.69 14.99
C ILE A 8 -11.77 33.80 15.26
N ALA A 9 -10.48 33.54 15.08
CA ALA A 9 -9.42 34.51 15.22
C ALA A 9 -9.61 35.72 14.29
N ASP A 10 -9.97 35.46 13.03
CA ASP A 10 -10.24 36.48 12.00
C ASP A 10 -11.49 37.32 12.37
N LYS A 11 -12.56 36.70 12.87
CA LYS A 11 -13.76 37.38 13.37
C LYS A 11 -13.47 38.28 14.61
N ILE A 12 -12.59 37.84 15.48
CA ILE A 12 -12.16 38.65 16.63
C ILE A 12 -11.35 39.83 16.13
N MET A 13 -10.39 39.62 15.25
CA MET A 13 -9.53 40.67 14.71
C MET A 13 -10.32 41.75 13.96
N THR A 14 -11.34 41.34 13.16
CA THR A 14 -12.21 42.30 12.45
C THR A 14 -13.15 43.08 13.35
N LYS A 15 -13.67 42.46 14.42
CA LYS A 15 -14.63 43.14 15.34
C LYS A 15 -13.96 44.00 16.40
N THR A 16 -12.85 43.52 16.95
CA THR A 16 -12.22 44.18 18.11
C THR A 16 -10.93 44.92 17.77
N LYS A 17 -10.41 44.76 16.55
CA LYS A 17 -9.08 45.27 16.10
C LYS A 17 -7.92 44.78 17.00
N ILE A 18 -8.15 43.75 17.81
CA ILE A 18 -7.12 43.14 18.65
C ILE A 18 -6.48 42.00 17.81
N PHE A 19 -5.14 42.02 17.75
CA PHE A 19 -4.39 41.01 17.06
C PHE A 19 -4.51 39.67 17.80
N SER A 20 -5.17 38.69 17.20
CA SER A 20 -5.33 37.34 17.73
C SER A 20 -4.52 36.34 16.92
N ARG A 21 -3.77 35.49 17.64
CA ARG A 21 -3.04 34.36 17.04
C ARG A 21 -3.66 33.07 17.50
N THR A 22 -3.78 32.13 16.56
CA THR A 22 -4.21 30.79 16.89
C THR A 22 -3.02 29.97 17.41
N TRP A 23 -3.30 28.86 18.11
CA TRP A 23 -2.25 27.91 18.48
C TRP A 23 -1.47 27.41 17.26
N GLY A 24 -2.16 27.22 16.12
CA GLY A 24 -1.54 26.83 14.86
C GLY A 24 -0.54 27.86 14.34
N ASP A 25 -0.84 29.17 14.48
CA ASP A 25 0.08 30.24 14.07
C ASP A 25 1.32 30.28 14.95
N LEU A 26 1.14 30.07 16.26
CA LEU A 26 2.25 30.03 17.22
C LEU A 26 3.16 28.82 16.99
N ASN A 27 2.61 27.70 16.55
CA ASN A 27 3.35 26.44 16.32
C ASN A 27 3.49 26.09 14.84
N ARG A 28 3.46 27.09 13.95
CA ARG A 28 3.51 26.88 12.49
C ARG A 28 4.72 26.06 12.04
N ASN A 29 5.89 26.32 12.63
CA ASN A 29 7.11 25.56 12.30
C ASN A 29 6.99 24.08 12.70
N LEU A 30 6.39 23.80 13.87
CA LEU A 30 6.13 22.43 14.30
C LEU A 30 5.15 21.73 13.38
N LEU A 31 4.03 22.38 13.04
CA LEU A 31 3.04 21.82 12.12
C LEU A 31 3.62 21.59 10.72
N SER A 32 4.46 22.51 10.24
CA SER A 32 5.17 22.33 8.95
C SER A 32 6.15 21.17 9.00
N ALA A 33 6.88 20.99 10.10
CA ALA A 33 7.78 19.85 10.28
C ALA A 33 7.01 18.52 10.29
N LEU A 34 5.88 18.43 11.00
CA LEU A 34 5.02 17.24 11.03
C LEU A 34 4.41 16.93 9.66
N SER A 35 4.02 17.97 8.90
CA SER A 35 3.49 17.78 7.55
C SER A 35 4.55 17.26 6.58
N LEU A 36 5.79 17.74 6.71
CA LEU A 36 6.94 17.28 5.96
C LEU A 36 7.26 15.82 6.31
N GLU A 37 7.30 15.47 7.60
CA GLU A 37 7.49 14.11 8.07
C GLU A 37 6.45 13.15 7.48
N LYS A 38 5.17 13.53 7.53
CA LYS A 38 4.09 12.74 6.92
C LYS A 38 4.29 12.54 5.42
N THR A 39 4.72 13.58 4.70
CA THR A 39 4.98 13.52 3.27
C THR A 39 6.14 12.56 2.95
N VAL A 40 7.23 12.65 3.71
CA VAL A 40 8.37 11.74 3.57
C VAL A 40 7.97 10.30 3.86
N MET A 41 7.19 10.05 4.91
CA MET A 41 6.66 8.70 5.20
C MET A 41 5.83 8.16 4.05
N ILE A 42 4.91 8.95 3.48
CA ILE A 42 4.10 8.55 2.34
C ILE A 42 4.98 8.19 1.14
N MET A 43 6.02 8.98 0.84
CA MET A 43 6.96 8.70 -0.25
C MET A 43 7.70 7.37 -0.02
N VAL A 44 8.23 7.14 1.17
CA VAL A 44 8.95 5.90 1.51
C VAL A 44 8.02 4.69 1.41
N PHE A 45 6.82 4.76 1.98
CA PHE A 45 5.86 3.65 1.88
C PHE A 45 5.41 3.40 0.44
N SER A 46 5.20 4.46 -0.35
CA SER A 46 4.86 4.31 -1.78
C SER A 46 5.98 3.60 -2.53
N LEU A 47 7.24 3.90 -2.24
CA LEU A 47 8.38 3.22 -2.86
C LEU A 47 8.42 1.74 -2.49
N ILE A 48 8.18 1.41 -1.21
CA ILE A 48 8.11 0.01 -0.75
C ILE A 48 7.02 -0.77 -1.49
N VAL A 49 5.84 -0.16 -1.69
CA VAL A 49 4.72 -0.79 -2.41
C VAL A 49 5.05 -0.99 -3.89
N ILE A 50 5.75 -0.04 -4.52
CA ILE A 50 6.24 -0.18 -5.91
C ILE A 50 7.24 -1.34 -6.02
N ILE A 51 8.19 -1.44 -5.09
CA ILE A 51 9.15 -2.54 -5.04
C ILE A 51 8.42 -3.88 -4.87
N ALA A 52 7.43 -3.95 -3.99
CA ALA A 52 6.62 -5.15 -3.82
C ALA A 52 5.91 -5.56 -5.12
N GLY A 53 5.33 -4.60 -5.86
CA GLY A 53 4.75 -4.84 -7.18
C GLY A 53 5.76 -5.37 -8.19
N PHE A 54 7.00 -4.85 -8.16
CA PHE A 54 8.08 -5.33 -9.00
C PHE A 54 8.49 -6.77 -8.66
N VAL A 55 8.52 -7.13 -7.38
CA VAL A 55 8.78 -8.52 -6.95
C VAL A 55 7.70 -9.47 -7.49
N VAL A 56 6.43 -9.10 -7.40
CA VAL A 56 5.32 -9.88 -7.99
C VAL A 56 5.52 -10.06 -9.49
N TRP A 57 5.87 -8.98 -10.19
CA TRP A 57 6.14 -9.02 -11.63
C TRP A 57 7.29 -9.97 -11.99
N VAL A 58 8.42 -9.93 -11.27
CA VAL A 58 9.57 -10.81 -11.48
C VAL A 58 9.20 -12.28 -11.21
N THR A 59 8.52 -12.54 -10.09
CA THR A 59 8.08 -13.88 -9.69
C THR A 59 7.16 -14.50 -10.73
N LEU A 60 6.19 -13.74 -11.23
CA LEU A 60 5.29 -14.22 -12.28
C LEU A 60 6.02 -14.48 -13.62
N ASN A 61 7.00 -13.63 -13.98
CA ASN A 61 7.81 -13.88 -15.18
C ASN A 61 8.63 -15.18 -15.05
N MET A 62 9.21 -15.45 -13.88
CA MET A 62 9.92 -16.69 -13.61
C MET A 62 8.98 -17.88 -13.71
N LEU A 63 7.82 -17.80 -13.08
CA LEU A 63 6.81 -18.84 -13.10
C LEU A 63 6.31 -19.15 -14.53
N VAL A 64 6.09 -18.12 -15.36
CA VAL A 64 5.73 -18.30 -16.78
C VAL A 64 6.83 -19.06 -17.52
N ARG A 65 8.10 -18.76 -17.27
CA ARG A 65 9.22 -19.48 -17.88
C ARG A 65 9.29 -20.95 -17.45
N GLU A 66 9.09 -21.23 -16.18
CA GLU A 66 9.06 -22.61 -15.65
C GLU A 66 7.90 -23.41 -16.24
N LYS A 67 6.77 -22.76 -16.54
CA LYS A 67 5.54 -23.37 -17.07
C LYS A 67 5.40 -23.33 -18.59
N ILE A 68 6.47 -23.01 -19.33
CA ILE A 68 6.45 -22.91 -20.80
C ILE A 68 5.92 -24.20 -21.44
N LYS A 69 6.40 -25.39 -21.02
CA LYS A 69 5.95 -26.67 -21.54
C LYS A 69 4.45 -26.92 -21.31
N ASP A 70 3.99 -26.60 -20.07
CA ASP A 70 2.58 -26.75 -19.72
C ASP A 70 1.69 -25.81 -20.55
N ILE A 71 2.16 -24.57 -20.81
CA ILE A 71 1.48 -23.59 -21.67
C ILE A 71 1.40 -24.16 -23.12
N GLY A 72 2.48 -24.73 -23.63
CA GLY A 72 2.53 -25.36 -24.95
C GLY A 72 1.52 -26.48 -25.08
N ILE A 73 1.44 -27.39 -24.11
CA ILE A 73 0.46 -28.49 -24.06
C ILE A 73 -0.97 -27.95 -24.03
N MET A 74 -1.26 -26.99 -23.15
CA MET A 74 -2.59 -26.37 -23.09
C MET A 74 -2.99 -25.73 -24.42
N ARG A 75 -2.05 -25.06 -25.08
CA ARG A 75 -2.28 -24.44 -26.40
C ARG A 75 -2.55 -25.49 -27.50
N SER A 76 -1.84 -26.59 -27.51
CA SER A 76 -2.07 -27.68 -28.46
C SER A 76 -3.43 -28.38 -28.24
N MET A 77 -3.92 -28.39 -27.00
CA MET A 77 -5.26 -28.88 -26.63
C MET A 77 -6.38 -27.88 -26.96
N GLY A 78 -6.06 -26.72 -27.57
CA GLY A 78 -7.07 -25.73 -27.99
C GLY A 78 -7.41 -24.67 -26.99
N PHE A 79 -6.69 -24.54 -25.88
CA PHE A 79 -6.90 -23.41 -24.91
C PHE A 79 -6.68 -22.07 -25.60
N SER A 80 -7.62 -21.17 -25.39
CA SER A 80 -7.54 -19.82 -25.94
C SER A 80 -6.46 -18.99 -25.25
N ARG A 81 -5.90 -17.99 -25.95
CA ARG A 81 -4.96 -17.02 -25.34
C ARG A 81 -5.55 -16.34 -24.10
N LYS A 82 -6.86 -16.02 -24.13
CA LYS A 82 -7.56 -15.41 -23.01
C LYS A 82 -7.64 -16.34 -21.79
N SER A 83 -7.77 -17.64 -22.00
CA SER A 83 -7.80 -18.64 -20.92
C SER A 83 -6.44 -18.70 -20.20
N ILE A 84 -5.35 -18.75 -20.96
CA ILE A 84 -3.99 -18.76 -20.41
C ILE A 84 -3.71 -17.45 -19.64
N MET A 85 -4.06 -16.30 -20.24
CA MET A 85 -3.92 -15.01 -19.56
C MET A 85 -4.66 -14.98 -18.22
N LYS A 86 -5.90 -15.51 -18.16
CA LYS A 86 -6.69 -15.58 -16.92
C LYS A 86 -6.01 -16.44 -15.86
N ILE A 87 -5.44 -17.59 -16.24
CA ILE A 87 -4.75 -18.48 -15.28
C ILE A 87 -3.63 -17.73 -14.57
N PHE A 88 -2.73 -17.10 -15.32
CA PHE A 88 -1.59 -16.37 -14.73
C PHE A 88 -2.00 -15.10 -14.00
N LEU A 89 -3.05 -14.41 -14.47
CA LEU A 89 -3.60 -13.25 -13.77
C LEU A 89 -4.19 -13.66 -12.40
N ILE A 90 -5.00 -14.73 -12.37
CA ILE A 90 -5.57 -15.25 -11.12
C ILE A 90 -4.44 -15.70 -10.18
N GLN A 91 -3.40 -16.34 -10.69
CA GLN A 91 -2.28 -16.78 -9.88
C GLN A 91 -1.52 -15.59 -9.24
N GLY A 92 -1.28 -14.52 -10.00
CA GLY A 92 -0.69 -13.30 -9.46
C GLY A 92 -1.58 -12.62 -8.41
N MET A 93 -2.88 -12.58 -8.68
CA MET A 93 -3.86 -12.04 -7.72
C MET A 93 -3.91 -12.88 -6.43
N LEU A 94 -3.89 -14.20 -6.52
CA LEU A 94 -3.89 -15.08 -5.34
C LEU A 94 -2.64 -14.87 -4.47
N LEU A 95 -1.46 -14.79 -5.09
CA LEU A 95 -0.21 -14.50 -4.38
C LEU A 95 -0.28 -13.13 -3.68
N GLY A 96 -0.75 -12.12 -4.41
CA GLY A 96 -0.87 -10.77 -3.86
C GLY A 96 -1.90 -10.65 -2.74
N ILE A 97 -3.08 -11.25 -2.90
CA ILE A 97 -4.13 -11.26 -1.88
C ILE A 97 -3.66 -11.99 -0.62
N ALA A 98 -2.99 -13.13 -0.76
CA ALA A 98 -2.40 -13.85 0.37
C ALA A 98 -1.40 -12.95 1.14
N GLY A 99 -0.53 -12.23 0.41
CA GLY A 99 0.39 -11.25 1.02
C GLY A 99 -0.34 -10.11 1.75
N ILE A 100 -1.40 -9.56 1.15
CA ILE A 100 -2.22 -8.50 1.78
C ILE A 100 -2.87 -9.01 3.07
N ILE A 101 -3.45 -10.20 3.06
CA ILE A 101 -4.09 -10.80 4.25
C ILE A 101 -3.08 -10.98 5.37
N ILE A 102 -1.95 -11.64 5.08
CA ILE A 102 -0.90 -11.88 6.07
C ILE A 102 -0.35 -10.55 6.60
N GLY A 103 -0.03 -9.61 5.73
CA GLY A 103 0.49 -8.30 6.11
C GLY A 103 -0.51 -7.51 6.97
N THR A 104 -1.80 -7.52 6.61
CA THR A 104 -2.85 -6.84 7.39
C THR A 104 -3.02 -7.47 8.77
N VAL A 105 -3.00 -8.81 8.88
CA VAL A 105 -3.09 -9.51 10.16
C VAL A 105 -1.90 -9.15 11.06
N ILE A 106 -0.68 -9.19 10.52
CA ILE A 106 0.54 -8.83 11.27
C ILE A 106 0.46 -7.37 11.73
N ALA A 107 0.06 -6.45 10.86
CA ALA A 107 -0.07 -5.04 11.19
C ALA A 107 -1.10 -4.80 12.31
N LEU A 108 -2.28 -5.45 12.24
CA LEU A 108 -3.31 -5.32 13.27
C LEU A 108 -2.85 -5.92 14.61
N CYS A 109 -2.18 -7.07 14.60
CA CYS A 109 -1.59 -7.67 15.80
C CYS A 109 -0.56 -6.72 16.43
N PHE A 110 0.30 -6.10 15.62
CA PHE A 110 1.31 -5.15 16.10
C PHE A 110 0.69 -3.89 16.69
N LEU A 111 -0.34 -3.33 16.03
CA LEU A 111 -1.10 -2.18 16.54
C LEU A 111 -1.81 -2.51 17.84
N TRP A 112 -2.42 -3.70 17.95
CA TRP A 112 -3.05 -4.17 19.18
C TRP A 112 -2.03 -4.31 20.32
N TYR A 113 -0.84 -4.84 20.01
CA TYR A 113 0.26 -4.96 20.99
C TYR A 113 0.68 -3.57 21.49
N ILE A 114 0.95 -2.62 20.61
CA ILE A 114 1.34 -1.23 20.98
C ILE A 114 0.25 -0.57 21.82
N LYS A 115 -1.02 -0.75 21.47
CA LYS A 115 -2.16 -0.16 22.17
C LYS A 115 -2.29 -0.66 23.61
N ASN A 116 -2.02 -1.95 23.85
CA ASN A 116 -2.20 -2.59 25.16
C ASN A 116 -0.94 -2.57 26.02
N TYR A 117 0.23 -2.65 25.41
CA TYR A 117 1.50 -2.66 26.12
C TYR A 117 2.14 -1.29 26.02
N THR A 118 2.02 -0.51 27.08
CA THR A 118 2.70 0.77 27.20
C THR A 118 4.21 0.52 27.22
N LEU A 119 4.93 0.99 26.20
CA LEU A 119 6.38 0.95 26.15
C LEU A 119 6.91 1.90 27.25
N ALA A 120 7.31 1.36 28.38
CA ALA A 120 7.81 2.12 29.55
C ALA A 120 8.93 3.12 29.18
N PHE A 121 9.69 2.81 28.12
CA PHE A 121 10.74 3.69 27.60
C PHE A 121 10.19 5.01 27.01
N ILE A 122 9.02 4.99 26.37
CA ILE A 122 8.42 6.18 25.74
C ILE A 122 7.74 7.06 26.79
N THR A 123 7.13 6.47 27.82
CA THR A 123 6.48 7.20 28.91
C THR A 123 7.45 8.02 29.73
N SER A 124 8.68 7.56 29.93
CA SER A 124 9.71 8.30 30.67
C SER A 124 10.22 9.55 29.96
N ILE A 125 10.18 9.58 28.62
CA ILE A 125 10.69 10.71 27.81
C ILE A 125 9.60 11.76 27.56
N TYR A 126 8.36 11.33 27.29
CA TYR A 126 7.29 12.24 26.83
C TYR A 126 6.20 12.51 27.88
N TYR A 127 6.28 11.95 29.09
CA TYR A 127 5.24 12.04 30.14
C TYR A 127 3.84 11.61 29.65
N LEU A 128 3.78 10.81 28.55
CA LEU A 128 2.54 10.31 28.00
C LEU A 128 2.24 8.93 28.62
N THR A 129 1.08 8.82 29.26
CA THR A 129 0.64 7.57 29.88
C THR A 129 0.26 6.49 28.87
N LYS A 130 -0.11 6.86 27.64
CA LYS A 130 -0.45 5.92 26.54
C LYS A 130 -0.17 6.60 25.19
N ILE A 131 0.25 5.83 24.21
CA ILE A 131 0.35 6.27 22.81
C ILE A 131 -1.06 6.31 22.23
N PRO A 132 -1.56 7.46 21.74
CA PRO A 132 -2.87 7.53 21.09
C PRO A 132 -2.77 6.84 19.72
N VAL A 133 -3.21 5.59 19.64
CA VAL A 133 -3.30 4.84 18.37
C VAL A 133 -4.73 4.99 17.84
N GLU A 134 -4.89 5.77 16.79
CA GLU A 134 -6.15 5.89 16.06
C GLU A 134 -6.09 4.97 14.82
N ILE A 135 -7.03 4.05 14.74
CA ILE A 135 -7.17 3.13 13.60
C ILE A 135 -8.31 3.62 12.72
N SER A 136 -7.99 4.17 11.56
CA SER A 136 -8.98 4.60 10.58
C SER A 136 -9.27 3.47 9.58
N ILE A 137 -10.49 2.94 9.63
CA ILE A 137 -10.94 1.90 8.67
C ILE A 137 -10.87 2.41 7.23
N LYS A 138 -11.11 3.71 7.01
CA LYS A 138 -11.01 4.33 5.68
C LYS A 138 -9.57 4.27 5.14
N GLU A 139 -8.59 4.58 5.98
CA GLU A 139 -7.18 4.53 5.59
C GLU A 139 -6.73 3.11 5.27
N ILE A 140 -7.12 2.13 6.09
CA ILE A 140 -6.86 0.72 5.82
C ILE A 140 -7.48 0.30 4.47
N GLY A 141 -8.72 0.70 4.20
CA GLY A 141 -9.40 0.42 2.93
C GLY A 141 -8.67 1.01 1.72
N VAL A 142 -8.18 2.25 1.82
CA VAL A 142 -7.40 2.90 0.77
C VAL A 142 -6.07 2.17 0.53
N ILE A 143 -5.37 1.79 1.59
CA ILE A 143 -4.11 1.05 1.49
C ILE A 143 -4.32 -0.30 0.83
N ILE A 144 -5.32 -1.08 1.25
CA ILE A 144 -5.65 -2.37 0.65
C ILE A 144 -6.03 -2.21 -0.82
N GLY A 145 -6.88 -1.22 -1.14
CA GLY A 145 -7.30 -0.94 -2.52
C GLY A 145 -6.13 -0.57 -3.43
N ALA A 146 -5.22 0.28 -2.95
CA ALA A 146 -4.01 0.64 -3.68
C ALA A 146 -3.10 -0.58 -3.94
N ASN A 147 -2.90 -1.42 -2.94
CA ASN A 147 -2.10 -2.65 -3.07
C ASN A 147 -2.72 -3.62 -4.08
N ILE A 148 -4.05 -3.84 -4.04
CA ILE A 148 -4.75 -4.68 -5.03
C ILE A 148 -4.56 -4.11 -6.45
N GLY A 149 -4.66 -2.79 -6.62
CA GLY A 149 -4.43 -2.14 -7.90
C GLY A 149 -3.02 -2.37 -8.44
N ILE A 150 -1.99 -2.24 -7.60
CA ILE A 150 -0.60 -2.46 -7.98
C ILE A 150 -0.34 -3.91 -8.32
N ILE A 151 -0.85 -4.88 -7.54
CA ILE A 151 -0.73 -6.30 -7.81
C ILE A 151 -1.38 -6.64 -9.15
N PHE A 152 -2.58 -6.11 -9.41
CA PHE A 152 -3.28 -6.31 -10.68
C PHE A 152 -2.44 -5.82 -11.86
N VAL A 153 -1.96 -4.58 -11.83
CA VAL A 153 -1.11 -3.99 -12.87
C VAL A 153 0.17 -4.80 -13.07
N SER A 154 0.84 -5.18 -11.98
CA SER A 154 2.08 -5.97 -12.02
C SER A 154 1.87 -7.37 -12.60
N SER A 155 0.67 -7.93 -12.46
CA SER A 155 0.33 -9.27 -12.95
C SER A 155 -0.11 -9.29 -14.43
N VAL A 156 -0.64 -8.19 -14.95
CA VAL A 156 -1.17 -8.12 -16.33
C VAL A 156 -0.09 -8.39 -17.36
N PHE A 157 1.09 -7.77 -17.23
CA PHE A 157 2.14 -7.88 -18.22
C PHE A 157 2.70 -9.31 -18.35
N PRO A 158 3.08 -10.02 -17.27
CA PRO A 158 3.51 -11.42 -17.34
C PRO A 158 2.42 -12.35 -17.89
N ALA A 159 1.17 -12.16 -17.44
CA ALA A 159 0.03 -12.95 -17.92
C ALA A 159 -0.23 -12.77 -19.43
N TYR A 160 -0.10 -11.54 -19.92
CA TYR A 160 -0.21 -11.25 -21.34
C TYR A 160 0.93 -11.88 -22.14
N ARG A 161 2.15 -11.85 -21.62
CA ARG A 161 3.31 -12.50 -22.26
C ARG A 161 3.13 -14.02 -22.34
N ALA A 162 2.67 -14.66 -21.27
CA ALA A 162 2.33 -16.07 -21.25
C ALA A 162 1.29 -16.44 -22.32
N ALA A 163 0.26 -15.61 -22.48
CA ALA A 163 -0.81 -15.82 -23.45
C ALA A 163 -0.38 -15.70 -24.92
N ARG A 164 0.71 -14.95 -25.21
CA ARG A 164 1.26 -14.76 -26.55
C ARG A 164 2.32 -15.76 -26.96
N MET A 165 2.76 -16.63 -26.08
CA MET A 165 3.75 -17.67 -26.42
C MET A 165 3.22 -18.60 -27.52
N GLU A 166 4.07 -18.85 -28.52
CA GLU A 166 3.76 -19.73 -29.62
C GLU A 166 4.07 -21.20 -29.24
N THR A 167 3.20 -22.11 -29.64
CA THR A 167 3.29 -23.53 -29.31
C THR A 167 4.62 -24.17 -29.81
N VAL A 168 5.14 -23.67 -30.93
CA VAL A 168 6.40 -24.14 -31.54
C VAL A 168 7.61 -23.75 -30.70
N GLU A 169 7.62 -22.54 -30.14
CA GLU A 169 8.70 -22.03 -29.32
C GLU A 169 8.72 -22.69 -27.91
N ALA A 170 7.54 -23.03 -27.40
CA ALA A 170 7.37 -23.73 -26.12
C ALA A 170 7.87 -25.21 -26.18
N LEU A 171 7.82 -25.85 -27.32
CA LEU A 171 8.25 -27.26 -27.51
C LEU A 171 9.70 -27.40 -28.02
N ARG A 172 10.32 -26.30 -28.48
CA ARG A 172 11.68 -26.28 -29.03
C ARG A 172 12.79 -26.03 -27.98
N HIS A 173 12.43 -25.65 -26.78
CA HIS A 173 13.38 -25.50 -25.68
C HIS A 173 13.68 -26.84 -25.00
N GLU A 174 14.45 -27.67 -25.69
CA GLU A 174 15.33 -28.68 -25.12
C GLU A 174 16.74 -28.11 -24.96
#